data_a3a16a2270e311a7c421eff6f626dcae
#
_entry.id   a3a16a2270e311a7c421eff6f626dcae
#
_cell.length_a   1.000
_cell.length_b   1.000
_cell.length_c   1.000
_cell.angle_alpha   90.00
_cell.angle_beta   90.00
_cell.angle_gamma   90.00
#
_symmetry.space_group_name_H-M   'P 1'
#
loop_
_entity.id
_entity.type
_entity.pdbx_description
1 polymer ?
#
loop_
_entity_poly.entity_id
_entity_poly.type
_entity_poly.pdbx_seq_one_letter_code
_entity_poly.pdbx_strand_id
1 'polypeptide(L)'
;MHNRMNDAEERISDLEERKMEIILSKQSTAKKKSKQAICDLWNNIKNANLHITGIPKGEAREKRIENVFEETMAKNFLNLKAETDIQIQETHRVLNKRNPNRPTPRYIIFKMAKVKDSILKAAREKQRVNDKGTPIRLSADFYTEMLQTRRKWQNIFKVSKGKLQPRILYPVR
;
A
#
# COMPACT_ATOMS: atom_id res chain seq x y z
N MET A 1 36.42 45.71 -33.31
CA MET A 1 35.52 45.87 -32.14
C MET A 1 34.28 44.96 -32.25
N HIS A 2 33.75 44.69 -33.41
CA HIS A 2 32.53 43.90 -33.62
C HIS A 2 32.67 42.45 -33.12
N ASN A 3 33.78 41.76 -33.28
CA ASN A 3 34.00 40.39 -32.84
C ASN A 3 33.91 40.20 -31.31
N ARG A 4 34.37 41.18 -30.52
CA ARG A 4 34.34 41.07 -29.05
C ARG A 4 32.94 41.22 -28.47
N MET A 5 32.03 41.93 -29.16
CA MET A 5 30.63 42.03 -28.74
C MET A 5 29.88 40.73 -29.05
N ASN A 6 30.10 40.15 -30.23
CA ASN A 6 29.48 38.87 -30.59
C ASN A 6 29.94 37.73 -29.65
N ASP A 7 31.24 37.67 -29.30
CA ASP A 7 31.76 36.72 -28.31
C ASP A 7 31.10 36.89 -26.93
N ALA A 8 30.83 38.14 -26.54
CA ALA A 8 30.16 38.39 -25.25
C ALA A 8 28.70 37.98 -25.27
N GLU A 9 28.00 38.23 -26.35
CA GLU A 9 26.58 37.82 -26.55
C GLU A 9 26.46 36.30 -26.56
N GLU A 10 27.33 35.59 -27.25
CA GLU A 10 27.37 34.12 -27.28
C GLU A 10 27.58 33.54 -25.87
N ARG A 11 28.52 34.09 -25.12
CA ARG A 11 28.79 33.67 -23.73
C ARG A 11 27.61 33.96 -22.79
N ILE A 12 26.91 35.07 -22.98
CA ILE A 12 25.70 35.39 -22.22
C ILE A 12 24.60 34.34 -22.50
N SER A 13 24.38 34.05 -23.77
CA SER A 13 23.41 33.03 -24.20
C SER A 13 23.70 31.65 -23.59
N ASP A 14 24.96 31.21 -23.63
CA ASP A 14 25.41 29.96 -23.02
C ASP A 14 25.17 29.92 -21.49
N LEU A 15 25.43 31.05 -20.84
CA LEU A 15 25.22 31.14 -19.38
C LEU A 15 23.72 31.13 -19.01
N GLU A 16 22.87 31.74 -19.80
CA GLU A 16 21.44 31.72 -19.64
C GLU A 16 20.88 30.31 -19.84
N GLU A 17 21.34 29.58 -20.86
CA GLU A 17 20.93 28.19 -21.11
C GLU A 17 21.35 27.29 -19.94
N ARG A 18 22.59 27.35 -19.49
CA ARG A 18 23.08 26.60 -18.32
C ARG A 18 22.32 26.95 -17.05
N LYS A 19 22.00 28.22 -16.83
CA LYS A 19 21.17 28.66 -15.71
C LYS A 19 19.78 28.02 -15.76
N MET A 20 19.18 27.98 -16.93
CA MET A 20 17.84 27.36 -17.12
C MET A 20 17.90 25.86 -16.85
N GLU A 21 18.90 25.14 -17.36
CA GLU A 21 19.09 23.72 -17.09
C GLU A 21 19.24 23.42 -15.59
N ILE A 22 20.03 24.23 -14.88
CA ILE A 22 20.20 24.10 -13.43
C ILE A 22 18.89 24.33 -12.69
N ILE A 23 18.10 25.33 -13.08
CA ILE A 23 16.79 25.59 -12.48
C ILE A 23 15.85 24.41 -12.69
N LEU A 24 15.74 23.89 -13.92
CA LEU A 24 14.91 22.75 -14.27
C LEU A 24 15.35 21.49 -13.51
N SER A 25 16.63 21.23 -13.40
CA SER A 25 17.17 20.09 -12.67
C SER A 25 16.87 20.18 -11.16
N LYS A 26 17.01 21.37 -10.56
CA LYS A 26 16.66 21.63 -9.16
C LYS A 26 15.16 21.44 -8.90
N GLN A 27 14.31 21.96 -9.79
CA GLN A 27 12.86 21.80 -9.67
C GLN A 27 12.44 20.33 -9.81
N SER A 28 13.04 19.59 -10.75
CA SER A 28 12.73 18.16 -10.92
C SER A 28 13.15 17.33 -9.69
N THR A 29 14.32 17.63 -9.10
CA THR A 29 14.80 16.97 -7.88
C THR A 29 13.95 17.33 -6.66
N ALA A 30 13.53 18.57 -6.49
CA ALA A 30 12.64 18.98 -5.42
C ALA A 30 11.26 18.28 -5.54
N LYS A 31 10.71 18.21 -6.75
CA LYS A 31 9.45 17.50 -7.03
C LYS A 31 9.55 16.00 -6.71
N LYS A 32 10.66 15.35 -7.08
CA LYS A 32 10.93 13.94 -6.75
C LYS A 32 11.01 13.72 -5.24
N LYS A 33 11.74 14.58 -4.52
CA LYS A 33 11.86 14.51 -3.06
C LYS A 33 10.51 14.69 -2.36
N SER A 34 9.72 15.68 -2.76
CA SER A 34 8.38 15.91 -2.21
C SER A 34 7.44 14.72 -2.47
N LYS A 35 7.46 14.17 -3.67
CA LYS A 35 6.69 12.99 -4.01
C LYS A 35 7.10 11.79 -3.16
N GLN A 36 8.39 11.56 -2.96
CA GLN A 36 8.89 10.48 -2.11
C GLN A 36 8.45 10.66 -0.66
N ALA A 37 8.57 11.87 -0.10
CA ALA A 37 8.13 12.15 1.25
C ALA A 37 6.62 11.88 1.46
N ILE A 38 5.79 12.25 0.47
CA ILE A 38 4.37 11.94 0.49
C ILE A 38 4.12 10.42 0.45
N CYS A 39 4.85 9.70 -0.40
CA CYS A 39 4.74 8.23 -0.46
C CYS A 39 5.12 7.58 0.87
N ASP A 40 6.20 8.04 1.50
CA ASP A 40 6.66 7.52 2.78
C ASP A 40 5.67 7.81 3.91
N LEU A 41 5.09 9.00 3.93
CA LEU A 41 4.02 9.36 4.86
C LEU A 41 2.80 8.46 4.70
N TRP A 42 2.32 8.27 3.47
CA TRP A 42 1.21 7.38 3.17
C TRP A 42 1.50 5.93 3.54
N ASN A 43 2.70 5.45 3.28
CA ASN A 43 3.12 4.12 3.67
C ASN A 43 3.09 3.93 5.19
N ASN A 44 3.55 4.93 5.95
CA ASN A 44 3.52 4.89 7.40
C ASN A 44 2.08 4.86 7.93
N ILE A 45 1.19 5.70 7.40
CA ILE A 45 -0.23 5.73 7.78
C ILE A 45 -0.91 4.39 7.47
N LYS A 46 -0.68 3.85 6.27
CA LYS A 46 -1.32 2.61 5.79
C LYS A 46 -0.70 1.34 6.36
N ASN A 47 0.52 1.45 6.86
CA ASN A 47 1.21 0.29 7.41
C ASN A 47 0.52 -0.32 8.63
N ALA A 48 -0.24 0.46 9.38
CA ALA A 48 -1.03 -0.02 10.50
C ALA A 48 -2.38 -0.65 10.10
N ASN A 49 -2.79 -0.50 8.83
CA ASN A 49 -4.10 -0.89 8.36
C ASN A 49 -4.16 -2.34 7.88
N LEU A 50 -5.19 -3.06 8.32
CA LEU A 50 -5.58 -4.37 7.84
C LEU A 50 -6.92 -4.28 7.12
N HIS A 51 -6.99 -4.75 5.89
CA HIS A 51 -8.23 -4.84 5.13
C HIS A 51 -8.86 -6.21 5.28
N ILE A 52 -10.16 -6.23 5.56
CA ILE A 52 -10.98 -7.43 5.57
C ILE A 52 -12.06 -7.32 4.50
N THR A 53 -12.14 -8.32 3.65
CA THR A 53 -13.19 -8.46 2.62
C THR A 53 -13.91 -9.79 2.79
N GLY A 54 -15.19 -9.83 2.40
CA GLY A 54 -16.00 -11.05 2.46
C GLY A 54 -16.99 -11.11 3.62
N ILE A 55 -17.02 -10.11 4.51
CA ILE A 55 -18.00 -10.07 5.60
C ILE A 55 -19.42 -9.86 5.05
N PRO A 56 -20.39 -10.71 5.40
CA PRO A 56 -21.77 -10.61 4.94
C PRO A 56 -22.44 -9.28 5.32
N LYS A 57 -23.35 -8.80 4.48
CA LYS A 57 -23.99 -7.50 4.67
C LYS A 57 -24.82 -7.39 5.97
N GLY A 58 -25.44 -8.48 6.43
CA GLY A 58 -26.28 -8.53 7.62
C GLY A 58 -25.48 -8.35 8.89
N GLU A 59 -24.46 -9.14 9.08
CA GLU A 59 -23.67 -9.18 10.31
C GLU A 59 -22.98 -7.86 10.66
N ALA A 60 -22.48 -7.16 9.64
CA ALA A 60 -21.87 -5.86 9.85
C ALA A 60 -22.88 -4.74 10.18
N ARG A 61 -24.18 -4.97 10.13
CA ARG A 61 -25.21 -4.03 10.57
C ARG A 61 -25.72 -4.34 11.97
N GLU A 62 -25.84 -5.61 12.33
CA GLU A 62 -26.42 -6.07 13.59
C GLU A 62 -25.39 -6.11 14.72
N LYS A 63 -24.13 -6.42 14.39
CA LYS A 63 -23.03 -6.46 15.36
C LYS A 63 -22.06 -5.30 15.14
N ARG A 64 -21.43 -4.86 16.22
CA ARG A 64 -20.26 -3.97 16.10
C ARG A 64 -19.21 -4.67 15.27
N ILE A 65 -18.58 -3.93 14.37
CA ILE A 65 -17.58 -4.46 13.42
C ILE A 65 -16.39 -5.07 14.17
N GLU A 66 -16.06 -4.51 15.32
CA GLU A 66 -15.02 -5.02 16.22
C GLU A 66 -15.33 -6.44 16.70
N ASN A 67 -16.58 -6.70 17.07
CA ASN A 67 -17.01 -8.03 17.52
C ASN A 67 -16.90 -9.09 16.40
N VAL A 68 -17.25 -8.71 15.16
CA VAL A 68 -17.08 -9.59 13.99
C VAL A 68 -15.61 -9.92 13.77
N PHE A 69 -14.74 -8.94 13.93
CA PHE A 69 -13.30 -9.16 13.84
C PHE A 69 -12.79 -10.11 14.95
N GLU A 70 -13.17 -9.86 16.21
CA GLU A 70 -12.78 -10.69 17.34
C GLU A 70 -13.27 -12.14 17.19
N GLU A 71 -14.52 -12.34 16.75
CA GLU A 71 -15.05 -13.67 16.44
C GLU A 71 -14.25 -14.36 15.33
N THR A 72 -13.91 -13.63 14.28
CA THR A 72 -13.08 -14.13 13.17
C THR A 72 -11.70 -14.53 13.64
N MET A 73 -11.07 -13.70 14.48
CA MET A 73 -9.75 -13.98 15.06
C MET A 73 -9.80 -15.20 16.00
N ALA A 74 -10.80 -15.26 16.89
CA ALA A 74 -10.97 -16.36 17.82
C ALA A 74 -11.17 -17.72 17.12
N LYS A 75 -11.92 -17.74 16.01
CA LYS A 75 -12.18 -18.98 15.24
C LYS A 75 -11.01 -19.43 14.38
N ASN A 76 -10.28 -18.47 13.84
CA ASN A 76 -9.27 -18.79 12.83
C ASN A 76 -7.84 -18.76 13.35
N PHE A 77 -7.56 -18.01 14.43
CA PHE A 77 -6.20 -17.73 14.90
C PHE A 77 -6.12 -17.81 16.44
N LEU A 78 -6.54 -18.94 17.01
CA LEU A 78 -6.57 -19.17 18.46
C LEU A 78 -5.21 -18.91 19.13
N ASN A 79 -4.14 -19.43 18.54
CA ASN A 79 -2.79 -19.28 19.08
C ASN A 79 -2.35 -17.81 19.09
N LEU A 80 -2.68 -17.07 18.03
CA LEU A 80 -2.30 -15.67 17.92
C LEU A 80 -3.01 -14.79 18.95
N LYS A 81 -4.28 -15.11 19.27
CA LYS A 81 -5.05 -14.39 20.27
C LYS A 81 -4.53 -14.65 21.68
N ALA A 82 -4.00 -15.84 21.94
CA ALA A 82 -3.42 -16.20 23.24
C ALA A 82 -2.04 -15.55 23.47
N GLU A 83 -1.26 -15.40 22.41
CA GLU A 83 0.11 -14.89 22.49
C GLU A 83 0.21 -13.36 22.37
N THR A 84 -0.82 -12.72 21.82
CA THR A 84 -0.73 -11.29 21.47
C THR A 84 -2.03 -10.55 21.80
N ASP A 85 -1.91 -9.47 22.56
CA ASP A 85 -3.02 -8.54 22.79
C ASP A 85 -3.32 -7.77 21.50
N ILE A 86 -4.44 -8.13 20.88
CA ILE A 86 -4.90 -7.53 19.61
C ILE A 86 -5.75 -6.30 19.93
N GLN A 87 -5.12 -5.14 19.90
CA GLN A 87 -5.83 -3.87 20.12
C GLN A 87 -6.20 -3.21 18.79
N ILE A 88 -7.51 -3.02 18.57
CA ILE A 88 -8.05 -2.24 17.47
C ILE A 88 -8.06 -0.78 17.90
N GLN A 89 -7.37 0.08 17.18
CA GLN A 89 -7.33 1.51 17.42
C GLN A 89 -8.51 2.22 16.78
N GLU A 90 -8.77 1.90 15.53
CA GLU A 90 -9.82 2.52 14.72
C GLU A 90 -10.40 1.51 13.73
N THR A 91 -11.68 1.67 13.43
CA THR A 91 -12.37 0.84 12.44
C THR A 91 -13.07 1.73 11.42
N HIS A 92 -12.77 1.53 10.14
CA HIS A 92 -13.39 2.27 9.06
C HIS A 92 -14.09 1.33 8.08
N ARG A 93 -15.37 1.58 7.85
CA ARG A 93 -16.10 0.91 6.78
C ARG A 93 -16.00 1.74 5.51
N VAL A 94 -15.37 1.21 4.49
CA VAL A 94 -15.35 1.87 3.19
C VAL A 94 -16.59 1.50 2.41
N LEU A 95 -17.50 2.47 2.33
CA LEU A 95 -18.67 2.40 1.47
C LEU A 95 -18.19 2.70 0.03
N ASN A 96 -17.91 1.66 -0.73
CA ASN A 96 -17.58 1.86 -2.13
C ASN A 96 -18.80 2.44 -2.85
N LYS A 97 -18.66 3.61 -3.49
CA LYS A 97 -19.64 4.09 -4.47
C LYS A 97 -19.84 2.98 -5.48
N ARG A 98 -21.05 2.48 -5.53
CA ARG A 98 -21.45 1.35 -6.36
C ARG A 98 -21.21 1.70 -7.83
N ASN A 99 -20.11 1.23 -8.38
CA ASN A 99 -19.95 1.21 -9.82
C ASN A 99 -20.71 -0.03 -10.32
N PRO A 100 -21.84 0.11 -11.05
CA PRO A 100 -22.67 -1.02 -11.46
C PRO A 100 -21.89 -2.03 -12.31
N ASN A 101 -20.85 -1.61 -13.00
CA ASN A 101 -20.04 -2.45 -13.87
C ASN A 101 -18.87 -3.18 -13.18
N ARG A 102 -18.60 -2.91 -11.91
CA ARG A 102 -17.61 -3.64 -11.10
C ARG A 102 -18.11 -3.75 -9.67
N PRO A 103 -18.69 -4.89 -9.27
CA PRO A 103 -19.01 -5.15 -7.88
C PRO A 103 -17.72 -5.36 -7.08
N THR A 104 -17.06 -4.27 -6.72
CA THR A 104 -15.94 -4.33 -5.79
C THR A 104 -16.47 -4.77 -4.43
N PRO A 105 -15.89 -5.83 -3.83
CA PRO A 105 -16.32 -6.29 -2.53
C PRO A 105 -16.12 -5.17 -1.50
N ARG A 106 -17.10 -5.00 -0.62
CA ARG A 106 -16.99 -4.08 0.50
C ARG A 106 -15.84 -4.54 1.38
N TYR A 107 -15.03 -3.62 1.84
CA TYR A 107 -13.96 -3.92 2.76
C TYR A 107 -14.06 -3.03 4.01
N ILE A 108 -13.57 -3.58 5.09
CA ILE A 108 -13.46 -2.92 6.37
C ILE A 108 -11.98 -2.76 6.64
N ILE A 109 -11.59 -1.58 7.08
CA ILE A 109 -10.24 -1.27 7.48
C ILE A 109 -10.18 -1.28 9.00
N PHE A 110 -9.27 -2.08 9.53
CA PHE A 110 -8.90 -2.07 10.94
C PHE A 110 -7.50 -1.48 11.08
N LYS A 111 -7.35 -0.46 11.89
CA LYS A 111 -6.07 0.11 12.25
C LYS A 111 -5.59 -0.57 13.54
N MET A 112 -4.41 -1.16 13.47
CA MET A 112 -3.86 -2.00 14.54
C MET A 112 -2.46 -1.59 14.89
N ALA A 113 -2.13 -1.60 16.19
CA ALA A 113 -0.77 -1.48 16.64
C ALA A 113 -0.05 -2.84 16.57
N LYS A 114 1.09 -2.91 15.88
CA LYS A 114 2.09 -3.99 15.90
C LYS A 114 1.70 -5.41 15.45
N VAL A 115 0.42 -5.79 15.46
CA VAL A 115 -0.03 -7.19 15.28
C VAL A 115 -0.37 -7.56 13.83
N LYS A 116 -0.53 -6.57 12.94
CA LYS A 116 -0.97 -6.78 11.56
C LYS A 116 -0.14 -7.83 10.80
N ASP A 117 1.18 -7.77 10.91
CA ASP A 117 2.06 -8.65 10.14
C ASP A 117 1.98 -10.09 10.62
N SER A 118 1.80 -10.31 11.91
CA SER A 118 1.55 -11.65 12.48
C SER A 118 0.23 -12.23 11.99
N ILE A 119 -0.84 -11.43 11.97
CA ILE A 119 -2.14 -11.83 11.42
C ILE A 119 -2.04 -12.20 9.93
N LEU A 120 -1.35 -11.35 9.14
CA LEU A 120 -1.18 -11.60 7.72
C LEU A 120 -0.32 -12.83 7.43
N LYS A 121 0.69 -13.10 8.27
CA LYS A 121 1.50 -14.31 8.19
C LYS A 121 0.66 -15.56 8.47
N ALA A 122 -0.05 -15.57 9.60
CA ALA A 122 -0.94 -16.67 9.97
C ALA A 122 -2.05 -16.92 8.93
N ALA A 123 -2.61 -15.85 8.34
CA ALA A 123 -3.61 -15.96 7.29
C ALA A 123 -3.05 -16.58 5.98
N ARG A 124 -1.78 -16.33 5.67
CA ARG A 124 -1.11 -16.97 4.51
C ARG A 124 -0.83 -18.44 4.75
N GLU A 125 -0.42 -18.79 5.96
CA GLU A 125 -0.16 -20.18 6.36
C GLU A 125 -1.45 -21.01 6.35
N LYS A 126 -2.55 -20.44 6.83
CA LYS A 126 -3.86 -21.12 6.87
C LYS A 126 -4.53 -21.27 5.51
N GLN A 127 -4.09 -20.52 4.48
CA GLN A 127 -4.62 -20.49 3.11
C GLN A 127 -6.08 -20.08 2.98
N ARG A 128 -6.99 -20.52 3.86
CA ARG A 128 -8.41 -20.21 3.86
C ARG A 128 -8.85 -19.74 5.24
N VAL A 129 -9.31 -18.51 5.31
CA VAL A 129 -9.94 -17.93 6.49
C VAL A 129 -11.44 -17.84 6.20
N ASN A 130 -12.26 -18.45 7.05
CA ASN A 130 -13.71 -18.47 6.87
C ASN A 130 -14.37 -17.88 8.12
N ASP A 131 -15.49 -17.19 7.93
CA ASP A 131 -16.43 -16.87 8.99
C ASP A 131 -17.83 -17.33 8.58
N LYS A 132 -18.45 -18.17 9.43
CA LYS A 132 -19.77 -18.78 9.20
C LYS A 132 -19.95 -19.37 7.79
N GLY A 133 -18.93 -20.06 7.29
CA GLY A 133 -18.94 -20.66 5.95
C GLY A 133 -18.64 -19.70 4.80
N THR A 134 -18.52 -18.38 5.07
CA THR A 134 -18.18 -17.37 4.06
C THR A 134 -16.68 -17.15 4.04
N PRO A 135 -16.01 -17.23 2.87
CA PRO A 135 -14.58 -16.98 2.79
C PRO A 135 -14.27 -15.51 3.02
N ILE A 136 -13.41 -15.26 4.00
CA ILE A 136 -12.87 -13.94 4.33
C ILE A 136 -11.46 -13.80 3.77
N ARG A 137 -11.16 -12.64 3.24
CA ARG A 137 -9.83 -12.29 2.77
C ARG A 137 -9.23 -11.18 3.62
N LEU A 138 -8.07 -11.47 4.20
CA LEU A 138 -7.24 -10.51 4.92
C LEU A 138 -6.13 -10.00 4.00
N SER A 139 -5.92 -8.70 3.95
CA SER A 139 -4.88 -8.08 3.13
C SER A 139 -4.33 -6.82 3.78
N ALA A 140 -3.05 -6.52 3.53
CA ALA A 140 -2.47 -5.25 3.93
C ALA A 140 -3.00 -4.11 3.06
N ASP A 141 -3.05 -2.91 3.64
CA ASP A 141 -3.33 -1.67 2.91
C ASP A 141 -2.03 -1.16 2.27
N PHE A 142 -2.04 -1.02 0.97
CA PHE A 142 -0.89 -0.50 0.24
C PHE A 142 -1.26 0.78 -0.50
N TYR A 143 -0.31 1.69 -0.58
CA TYR A 143 -0.44 2.86 -1.45
C TYR A 143 -0.54 2.44 -2.93
N THR A 144 -1.29 3.20 -3.71
CA THR A 144 -1.66 2.84 -5.09
C THR A 144 -0.44 2.58 -5.98
N GLU A 145 0.61 3.38 -5.86
CA GLU A 145 1.84 3.20 -6.64
C GLU A 145 2.58 1.92 -6.25
N MET A 146 2.59 1.58 -4.96
CA MET A 146 3.17 0.32 -4.49
C MET A 146 2.39 -0.89 -5.02
N LEU A 147 1.06 -0.81 -5.09
CA LEU A 147 0.22 -1.85 -5.72
C LEU A 147 0.51 -1.99 -7.22
N GLN A 148 0.70 -0.88 -7.93
CA GLN A 148 1.06 -0.90 -9.35
C GLN A 148 2.45 -1.52 -9.57
N THR A 149 3.42 -1.15 -8.76
CA THR A 149 4.77 -1.73 -8.80
C THR A 149 4.73 -3.22 -8.51
N ARG A 150 3.98 -3.66 -7.48
CA ARG A 150 3.79 -5.08 -7.18
C ARG A 150 3.14 -5.86 -8.32
N ARG A 151 2.16 -5.28 -9.02
CA ARG A 151 1.53 -5.91 -10.19
C ARG A 151 2.52 -6.10 -11.33
N LYS A 152 3.38 -5.11 -11.60
CA LYS A 152 4.46 -5.22 -12.60
C LYS A 152 5.42 -6.37 -12.25
N TRP A 153 5.86 -6.43 -10.98
CA TRP A 153 6.73 -7.50 -10.50
C TRP A 153 6.06 -8.87 -10.54
N GLN A 154 4.76 -8.94 -10.27
CA GLN A 154 4.03 -10.21 -10.31
C GLN A 154 4.05 -10.87 -11.70
N ASN A 155 4.03 -10.07 -12.76
CA ASN A 155 4.17 -10.58 -14.13
C ASN A 155 5.59 -11.13 -14.36
N ILE A 156 6.61 -10.43 -13.89
CA ILE A 156 8.02 -10.90 -13.97
C ILE A 156 8.18 -12.22 -13.19
N PHE A 157 7.61 -12.30 -11.98
CA PHE A 157 7.65 -13.54 -11.18
C PHE A 157 6.93 -14.72 -11.82
N LYS A 158 5.83 -14.48 -12.53
CA LYS A 158 5.13 -15.56 -13.26
C LYS A 158 6.01 -16.15 -14.35
N VAL A 159 6.76 -15.32 -15.05
CA VAL A 159 7.69 -15.74 -16.11
C VAL A 159 8.92 -16.45 -15.51
N SER A 160 9.40 -16.00 -14.35
CA SER A 160 10.60 -16.55 -13.70
C SER A 160 10.34 -17.82 -12.89
N LYS A 161 9.09 -18.18 -12.62
CA LYS A 161 8.70 -19.34 -11.78
C LYS A 161 9.23 -20.70 -12.23
N GLY A 162 9.69 -20.81 -13.48
CA GLY A 162 10.29 -22.05 -14.01
C GLY A 162 11.80 -22.19 -13.77
N LYS A 163 12.50 -21.11 -13.37
CA LYS A 163 13.98 -21.09 -13.31
C LYS A 163 14.58 -20.59 -12.01
N LEU A 164 13.86 -19.78 -11.23
CA LEU A 164 14.35 -19.14 -10.02
C LEU A 164 13.21 -19.08 -8.98
N GLN A 165 13.55 -19.16 -7.68
CA GLN A 165 12.62 -18.84 -6.61
C GLN A 165 12.80 -17.36 -6.22
N PRO A 166 12.14 -16.41 -6.88
CA PRO A 166 12.32 -15.02 -6.62
C PRO A 166 11.71 -14.67 -5.26
N ARG A 167 12.49 -14.05 -4.38
CA ARG A 167 12.00 -13.45 -3.14
C ARG A 167 11.86 -11.96 -3.33
N ILE A 168 10.71 -11.40 -2.97
CA ILE A 168 10.56 -9.95 -2.87
C ILE A 168 11.29 -9.52 -1.61
N LEU A 169 12.46 -8.96 -1.76
CA LEU A 169 13.13 -8.25 -0.69
C LEU A 169 12.46 -6.88 -0.58
N TYR A 170 11.83 -6.63 0.54
CA TYR A 170 11.42 -5.26 0.88
C TYR A 170 12.70 -4.46 1.12
N PRO A 171 12.78 -3.21 0.66
CA PRO A 171 13.90 -2.40 1.04
C PRO A 171 13.91 -2.31 2.57
N VAL A 172 14.94 -2.93 3.15
CA VAL A 172 15.28 -2.70 4.55
C VAL A 172 15.73 -1.25 4.61
N ARG A 173 15.21 -0.50 5.57
CA ARG A 173 15.62 0.86 5.86
C ARG A 173 17.10 0.98 6.12
#